data_65e2f4595e20578b43f738a72a4c95d6
#
_entry.id   65e2f4595e20578b43f738a72a4c95d6
#
_cell.length_a   1.000
_cell.length_b   1.000
_cell.length_c   1.000
_cell.angle_alpha   90.00
_cell.angle_beta   90.00
_cell.angle_gamma   90.00
#
_symmetry.space_group_name_H-M   'P 1'
#
loop_
_entity.id
_entity.type
_entity.pdbx_description
1 polymer ?
#
loop_
_entity_poly.entity_id
_entity_poly.type
_entity_poly.pdbx_seq_one_letter_code
_entity_poly.pdbx_strand_id
1 'polypeptide(L)'
;MERVEAGGAMRNLTAVTVLVGLIILALPAFAGAQTAPTFVGVRTFLSAPYEPDLDKLHADFAVLGVPFDEGTWGQPGERYGPRDLRENSQEYAHDLTEGFYYIDGDRTVLKGKHWVDVGDVIVYPTVPAETGEKITAAVKKILAKKTFPIILGGDHSITFPVIRAFDVPLTVVHIDAHLDTWNGAKGNLDHASWVLRVAKLPAVKKIVQLGMRGIANDPEAAGNAKALGTKVVTSEEIHRRGVSAAIDAIPRSENIYVTFDVDSMDPALAPGTGTYEPGGLSFAEIDELMKQIPTKGKLVGLDIVEVNPYRDPSGRTAQTAIRLMVDLLAAAF
;
A
#
# COMPACT_ATOMS: atom_id res chain seq x y z
N MET A 1 -29.72 -100.41 -11.22
CA MET A 1 -28.54 -101.04 -11.74
C MET A 1 -27.82 -99.95 -12.60
N GLU A 2 -26.73 -99.40 -12.36
CA GLU A 2 -25.48 -99.75 -11.77
C GLU A 2 -24.80 -98.56 -11.17
N ARG A 3 -24.10 -98.70 -10.10
CA ARG A 3 -23.22 -97.71 -9.51
C ARG A 3 -21.94 -97.66 -10.33
N VAL A 4 -21.45 -96.46 -10.59
CA VAL A 4 -20.03 -96.23 -10.89
C VAL A 4 -19.46 -95.17 -10.02
N GLU A 5 -18.57 -95.60 -9.14
CA GLU A 5 -17.71 -94.71 -8.36
C GLU A 5 -16.72 -94.03 -9.28
N ALA A 6 -16.47 -92.76 -9.01
CA ALA A 6 -15.32 -92.05 -9.59
C ALA A 6 -14.57 -91.35 -8.48
N GLY A 7 -13.36 -91.79 -8.34
CA GLY A 7 -12.41 -91.38 -7.30
C GLY A 7 -11.90 -89.96 -7.46
N GLY A 8 -11.50 -89.44 -6.32
CA GLY A 8 -10.96 -88.10 -6.19
C GLY A 8 -9.61 -87.89 -6.83
N ALA A 9 -9.44 -86.70 -7.30
CA ALA A 9 -8.10 -86.13 -7.52
C ALA A 9 -8.11 -84.72 -6.96
N MET A 10 -7.51 -84.58 -5.81
CA MET A 10 -7.16 -83.25 -5.26
C MET A 10 -6.11 -82.65 -6.18
N ARG A 11 -6.45 -81.61 -6.85
CA ARG A 11 -5.50 -80.73 -7.53
C ARG A 11 -5.23 -79.53 -6.66
N ASN A 12 -3.99 -79.44 -6.20
CA ASN A 12 -3.41 -78.34 -5.52
C ASN A 12 -3.54 -77.03 -6.38
N LEU A 13 -4.35 -76.10 -5.90
CA LEU A 13 -4.36 -74.75 -6.46
C LEU A 13 -3.23 -73.97 -5.81
N THR A 14 -2.15 -73.84 -6.51
CA THR A 14 -1.05 -72.93 -6.16
C THR A 14 -1.57 -71.51 -6.33
N ALA A 15 -1.72 -70.78 -5.24
CA ALA A 15 -2.05 -69.37 -5.27
C ALA A 15 -0.88 -68.59 -5.86
N VAL A 16 -1.03 -68.09 -7.08
CA VAL A 16 -0.11 -67.11 -7.67
C VAL A 16 -0.51 -65.75 -7.12
N THR A 17 0.21 -65.31 -6.11
CA THR A 17 0.12 -63.91 -5.64
C THR A 17 0.81 -63.02 -6.68
N VAL A 18 0.02 -62.37 -7.50
CA VAL A 18 0.50 -61.29 -8.39
C VAL A 18 0.73 -60.03 -7.53
N LEU A 19 2.00 -59.80 -7.21
CA LEU A 19 2.45 -58.58 -6.58
C LEU A 19 2.42 -57.49 -7.67
N VAL A 20 1.31 -56.72 -7.73
CA VAL A 20 1.23 -55.49 -8.54
C VAL A 20 2.07 -54.44 -7.84
N GLY A 21 3.34 -54.37 -8.21
CA GLY A 21 4.20 -53.25 -7.77
C GLY A 21 3.69 -51.95 -8.37
N LEU A 22 3.07 -51.14 -7.56
CA LEU A 22 2.77 -49.75 -7.91
C LEU A 22 4.10 -48.99 -8.00
N ILE A 23 4.69 -48.94 -9.20
CA ILE A 23 5.77 -48.02 -9.50
C ILE A 23 5.10 -46.64 -9.55
N ILE A 24 5.07 -45.92 -8.42
CA ILE A 24 4.83 -44.48 -8.39
C ILE A 24 6.07 -43.88 -9.03
N LEU A 25 6.01 -43.65 -10.33
CA LEU A 25 6.91 -42.72 -11.00
C LEU A 25 6.65 -41.36 -10.37
N ALA A 26 7.45 -41.00 -9.36
CA ALA A 26 7.60 -39.63 -8.95
C ALA A 26 8.14 -38.87 -10.16
N LEU A 27 7.26 -38.37 -11.00
CA LEU A 27 7.61 -37.34 -11.95
C LEU A 27 8.20 -36.21 -11.10
N PRO A 28 9.41 -35.72 -11.38
CA PRO A 28 9.88 -34.54 -10.76
C PRO A 28 8.79 -33.49 -11.05
N ALA A 29 8.15 -32.96 -10.00
CA ALA A 29 7.37 -31.78 -10.13
C ALA A 29 8.35 -30.71 -10.67
N PHE A 30 8.30 -30.46 -11.97
CA PHE A 30 8.78 -29.22 -12.52
C PHE A 30 7.86 -28.13 -11.97
N ALA A 31 8.08 -27.80 -10.71
CA ALA A 31 7.62 -26.56 -10.11
C ALA A 31 8.59 -25.45 -10.52
N GLY A 32 8.78 -25.27 -11.80
CA GLY A 32 8.95 -23.94 -12.33
C GLY A 32 7.56 -23.33 -12.20
N ALA A 33 7.37 -22.47 -11.23
CA ALA A 33 6.17 -21.66 -11.17
C ALA A 33 6.09 -20.92 -12.50
N GLN A 34 5.30 -21.46 -13.43
CA GLN A 34 4.86 -20.70 -14.59
C GLN A 34 4.05 -19.56 -13.95
N THR A 35 4.65 -18.37 -13.85
CA THR A 35 3.93 -17.19 -13.43
C THR A 35 2.75 -17.07 -14.37
N ALA A 36 1.53 -17.23 -13.85
CA ALA A 36 0.33 -17.07 -14.65
C ALA A 36 0.40 -15.67 -15.28
N PRO A 37 -0.05 -15.50 -16.53
CA PRO A 37 -0.09 -14.19 -17.14
C PRO A 37 -0.82 -13.22 -16.22
N THR A 38 -0.37 -11.97 -16.15
CA THR A 38 -0.88 -10.96 -15.22
C THR A 38 -2.38 -10.65 -15.39
N PHE A 39 -3.00 -11.05 -16.49
CA PHE A 39 -4.44 -10.92 -16.73
C PHE A 39 -5.29 -12.10 -16.21
N VAL A 40 -4.67 -13.11 -15.56
CA VAL A 40 -5.36 -14.30 -15.05
C VAL A 40 -5.48 -14.24 -13.52
N GLY A 41 -6.64 -14.63 -12.99
CA GLY A 41 -6.86 -14.80 -11.55
C GLY A 41 -7.44 -13.59 -10.85
N VAL A 42 -7.42 -13.63 -9.51
CA VAL A 42 -7.86 -12.52 -8.65
C VAL A 42 -6.71 -11.54 -8.50
N ARG A 43 -7.02 -10.25 -8.67
CA ARG A 43 -6.02 -9.17 -8.57
C ARG A 43 -5.73 -8.87 -7.12
N THR A 44 -4.50 -9.17 -6.70
CA THR A 44 -3.90 -8.68 -5.47
C THR A 44 -2.78 -7.71 -5.81
N PHE A 45 -2.36 -6.90 -4.86
CA PHE A 45 -1.30 -5.93 -5.11
C PHE A 45 0.01 -6.63 -5.45
N LEU A 46 0.61 -6.31 -6.62
CA LEU A 46 1.81 -6.94 -7.15
C LEU A 46 1.70 -8.48 -7.27
N SER A 47 0.49 -9.04 -7.40
CA SER A 47 0.22 -10.48 -7.33
C SER A 47 0.68 -11.15 -6.02
N ALA A 48 0.81 -10.39 -4.93
CA ALA A 48 1.14 -10.93 -3.61
C ALA A 48 0.11 -11.97 -3.14
N PRO A 49 0.49 -12.97 -2.36
CA PRO A 49 -0.44 -13.90 -1.73
C PRO A 49 -1.55 -13.17 -0.97
N TYR A 50 -2.79 -13.68 -1.06
CA TYR A 50 -3.95 -13.13 -0.38
C TYR A 50 -4.19 -13.86 0.95
N GLU A 51 -4.17 -13.14 2.08
CA GLU A 51 -4.51 -13.66 3.40
C GLU A 51 -5.33 -12.61 4.18
N PRO A 52 -6.67 -12.69 4.15
CA PRO A 52 -7.52 -11.72 4.82
C PRO A 52 -7.61 -11.93 6.35
N ASP A 53 -7.16 -13.08 6.85
CA ASP A 53 -7.12 -13.35 8.29
C ASP A 53 -5.84 -12.76 8.90
N LEU A 54 -5.95 -11.55 9.44
CA LEU A 54 -4.83 -10.87 10.07
C LEU A 54 -4.22 -11.65 11.25
N ASP A 55 -4.94 -12.60 11.84
CA ASP A 55 -4.39 -13.44 12.90
C ASP A 55 -3.40 -14.46 12.35
N LYS A 56 -3.48 -14.80 11.05
CA LYS A 56 -2.55 -15.67 10.32
C LYS A 56 -1.43 -14.91 9.58
N LEU A 57 -1.43 -13.58 9.65
CA LEU A 57 -0.46 -12.76 8.93
C LEU A 57 0.97 -13.06 9.36
N HIS A 58 1.82 -13.41 8.38
CA HIS A 58 3.26 -13.57 8.49
C HIS A 58 3.92 -12.99 7.24
N ALA A 59 4.38 -11.75 7.30
CA ALA A 59 4.98 -11.04 6.18
C ALA A 59 5.90 -9.92 6.65
N ASP A 60 6.79 -9.45 5.76
CA ASP A 60 7.52 -8.20 5.96
C ASP A 60 6.59 -7.01 5.67
N PHE A 61 5.77 -7.13 4.62
CA PHE A 61 4.84 -6.09 4.16
C PHE A 61 3.40 -6.61 4.08
N ALA A 62 2.46 -5.89 4.67
CA ALA A 62 1.02 -6.14 4.53
C ALA A 62 0.36 -4.99 3.77
N VAL A 63 -0.31 -5.33 2.68
CA VAL A 63 -1.06 -4.37 1.86
C VAL A 63 -2.52 -4.40 2.26
N LEU A 64 -3.03 -3.28 2.77
CA LEU A 64 -4.40 -3.11 3.23
C LEU A 64 -5.09 -2.02 2.42
N GLY A 65 -6.21 -2.34 1.78
CA GLY A 65 -7.05 -1.35 1.11
C GLY A 65 -8.03 -0.67 2.06
N VAL A 66 -8.26 0.62 1.84
CA VAL A 66 -9.25 1.43 2.56
C VAL A 66 -10.13 2.16 1.55
N PRO A 67 -11.17 1.51 1.01
CA PRO A 67 -12.03 2.04 -0.06
C PRO A 67 -13.06 3.05 0.47
N PHE A 68 -12.60 4.21 0.95
CA PHE A 68 -13.41 5.26 1.58
C PHE A 68 -13.18 6.62 0.91
N ASP A 69 -14.26 7.37 0.58
CA ASP A 69 -14.18 8.71 0.00
C ASP A 69 -15.35 9.61 0.43
N GLU A 70 -15.92 9.35 1.62
CA GLU A 70 -16.99 10.21 2.16
C GLU A 70 -16.44 11.47 2.81
N GLY A 71 -15.11 11.61 2.91
CA GLY A 71 -14.44 12.83 3.38
C GLY A 71 -14.07 13.78 2.26
N THR A 72 -14.29 13.45 0.99
CA THR A 72 -13.87 14.30 -0.12
C THR A 72 -14.81 15.47 -0.36
N TRP A 73 -14.23 16.66 -0.61
CA TRP A 73 -14.95 17.87 -1.02
C TRP A 73 -15.00 18.06 -2.53
N GLY A 74 -14.09 17.40 -3.21
CA GLY A 74 -13.97 17.44 -4.66
C GLY A 74 -14.90 16.46 -5.36
N GLN A 75 -14.40 15.82 -6.38
CA GLN A 75 -15.11 14.80 -7.13
C GLN A 75 -14.81 13.42 -6.53
N PRO A 76 -15.79 12.72 -5.93
CA PRO A 76 -15.57 11.41 -5.32
C PRO A 76 -15.19 10.36 -6.38
N GLY A 77 -14.54 9.30 -5.93
CA GLY A 77 -14.07 8.18 -6.76
C GLY A 77 -12.89 7.46 -6.13
N GLU A 78 -12.29 8.03 -5.10
CA GLU A 78 -11.12 7.52 -4.39
C GLU A 78 -11.41 6.19 -3.67
N ARG A 79 -12.70 5.88 -3.37
CA ARG A 79 -13.10 4.54 -2.89
C ARG A 79 -12.72 3.41 -3.83
N TYR A 80 -12.45 3.70 -5.10
CA TYR A 80 -11.97 2.74 -6.08
C TYR A 80 -10.44 2.74 -6.22
N GLY A 81 -9.75 3.64 -5.53
CA GLY A 81 -8.29 3.74 -5.52
C GLY A 81 -7.59 2.44 -5.14
N PRO A 82 -7.97 1.74 -4.04
CA PRO A 82 -7.33 0.48 -3.67
C PRO A 82 -7.44 -0.60 -4.75
N ARG A 83 -8.57 -0.66 -5.44
CA ARG A 83 -8.79 -1.59 -6.56
C ARG A 83 -7.92 -1.20 -7.76
N ASP A 84 -7.88 0.07 -8.10
CA ASP A 84 -7.11 0.59 -9.24
C ASP A 84 -5.61 0.39 -9.04
N LEU A 85 -5.10 0.64 -7.84
CA LEU A 85 -3.72 0.37 -7.47
C LEU A 85 -3.38 -1.12 -7.60
N ARG A 86 -4.26 -2.05 -7.20
CA ARG A 86 -4.05 -3.48 -7.41
C ARG A 86 -4.04 -3.86 -8.88
N GLU A 87 -4.96 -3.32 -9.68
CA GLU A 87 -5.04 -3.59 -11.11
C GLU A 87 -3.78 -3.10 -11.81
N ASN A 88 -3.38 -1.86 -11.57
CA ASN A 88 -2.21 -1.25 -12.22
C ASN A 88 -0.86 -1.77 -11.68
N SER A 89 -0.84 -2.41 -10.49
CA SER A 89 0.37 -3.04 -9.96
C SER A 89 0.79 -4.28 -10.73
N GLN A 90 -0.11 -4.85 -11.55
CA GLN A 90 0.18 -6.05 -12.33
C GLN A 90 1.28 -5.84 -13.38
N GLU A 91 1.52 -4.62 -13.81
CA GLU A 91 2.65 -4.28 -14.70
C GLU A 91 4.02 -4.56 -14.05
N TYR A 92 4.08 -4.57 -12.73
CA TYR A 92 5.28 -4.86 -11.95
C TYR A 92 5.23 -6.23 -11.28
N ALA A 93 4.16 -7.02 -11.53
CA ALA A 93 3.97 -8.30 -10.86
C ALA A 93 4.93 -9.36 -11.41
N HIS A 94 5.61 -10.02 -10.48
CA HIS A 94 6.52 -11.13 -10.73
C HIS A 94 6.67 -11.93 -9.42
N ASP A 95 7.60 -12.87 -9.35
CA ASP A 95 7.92 -13.49 -8.07
C ASP A 95 8.58 -12.47 -7.14
N LEU A 96 7.81 -11.95 -6.20
CA LEU A 96 8.25 -10.90 -5.27
C LEU A 96 9.44 -11.32 -4.41
N THR A 97 9.67 -12.63 -4.23
CA THR A 97 10.84 -13.13 -3.47
C THR A 97 12.16 -12.88 -4.20
N GLU A 98 12.12 -12.74 -5.53
CA GLU A 98 13.28 -12.37 -6.34
C GLU A 98 13.62 -10.86 -6.25
N GLY A 99 12.69 -10.04 -5.73
CA GLY A 99 12.86 -8.59 -5.62
C GLY A 99 12.72 -7.88 -6.96
N PHE A 100 13.00 -6.59 -7.00
CA PHE A 100 12.87 -5.74 -8.19
C PHE A 100 14.24 -5.43 -8.76
N TYR A 101 14.45 -5.74 -10.06
CA TYR A 101 15.67 -5.39 -10.75
C TYR A 101 15.61 -3.97 -11.29
N TYR A 102 16.56 -3.16 -10.91
CA TYR A 102 16.77 -1.80 -11.41
C TYR A 102 17.88 -1.79 -12.42
N ILE A 103 17.56 -1.45 -13.66
CA ILE A 103 18.58 -1.28 -14.72
C ILE A 103 19.55 -0.15 -14.36
N ASP A 104 19.03 0.90 -13.70
CA ASP A 104 19.85 1.97 -13.17
C ASP A 104 20.67 1.47 -11.97
N GLY A 105 21.95 1.24 -12.22
CA GLY A 105 22.88 0.76 -11.21
C GLY A 105 22.98 -0.78 -11.10
N ASP A 106 22.36 -1.53 -12.03
CA ASP A 106 22.48 -3.00 -12.13
C ASP A 106 22.31 -3.69 -10.75
N ARG A 107 21.17 -3.46 -10.12
CA ARG A 107 20.91 -3.96 -8.77
C ARG A 107 19.51 -4.51 -8.59
N THR A 108 19.39 -5.52 -7.73
CA THR A 108 18.11 -6.04 -7.26
C THR A 108 17.85 -5.56 -5.84
N VAL A 109 16.65 -5.04 -5.60
CA VAL A 109 16.20 -4.52 -4.31
C VAL A 109 15.02 -5.32 -3.76
N LEU A 110 14.78 -5.28 -2.46
CA LEU A 110 13.70 -5.97 -1.76
C LEU A 110 13.67 -7.50 -1.98
N LYS A 111 14.81 -8.09 -2.36
CA LYS A 111 14.95 -9.54 -2.54
C LYS A 111 14.73 -10.28 -1.22
N GLY A 112 13.96 -11.37 -1.26
CA GLY A 112 13.63 -12.18 -0.09
C GLY A 112 12.60 -11.56 0.84
N LYS A 113 11.97 -10.43 0.46
CA LYS A 113 10.89 -9.82 1.23
C LYS A 113 9.56 -10.52 0.96
N HIS A 114 8.83 -10.80 2.03
CA HIS A 114 7.52 -11.43 1.96
C HIS A 114 6.41 -10.39 1.98
N TRP A 115 5.60 -10.39 0.94
CA TRP A 115 4.46 -9.51 0.77
C TRP A 115 3.18 -10.28 0.93
N VAL A 116 2.17 -9.69 1.57
CA VAL A 116 0.82 -10.25 1.67
C VAL A 116 -0.20 -9.15 1.43
N ASP A 117 -1.15 -9.39 0.54
CA ASP A 117 -2.34 -8.56 0.39
C ASP A 117 -3.41 -9.08 1.36
N VAL A 118 -3.78 -8.26 2.32
CA VAL A 118 -4.76 -8.62 3.35
C VAL A 118 -6.18 -8.19 2.99
N GLY A 119 -6.40 -7.70 1.77
CA GLY A 119 -7.69 -7.24 1.28
C GLY A 119 -8.04 -5.84 1.75
N ASP A 120 -9.33 -5.58 1.89
CA ASP A 120 -9.86 -4.26 2.22
C ASP A 120 -10.52 -4.23 3.60
N VAL A 121 -10.44 -3.09 4.27
CA VAL A 121 -11.29 -2.78 5.41
C VAL A 121 -12.76 -2.73 4.94
N ILE A 122 -13.65 -3.35 5.70
CA ILE A 122 -15.09 -3.21 5.44
C ILE A 122 -15.50 -1.77 5.78
N VAL A 123 -15.87 -1.03 4.75
CA VAL A 123 -16.39 0.34 4.85
C VAL A 123 -17.92 0.29 4.93
N TYR A 124 -18.48 1.02 5.87
CA TYR A 124 -19.93 1.23 5.94
C TYR A 124 -20.27 2.63 5.44
N PRO A 125 -20.90 2.76 4.27
CA PRO A 125 -21.37 4.05 3.78
C PRO A 125 -22.23 4.74 4.84
N THR A 126 -22.07 6.06 4.95
CA THR A 126 -22.78 6.93 5.91
C THR A 126 -22.44 6.73 7.40
N VAL A 127 -21.46 5.88 7.73
CA VAL A 127 -21.00 5.67 9.12
C VAL A 127 -19.47 5.81 9.20
N PRO A 128 -18.92 6.99 8.90
CA PRO A 128 -17.47 7.20 8.81
C PRO A 128 -16.72 6.91 10.13
N ALA A 129 -17.36 7.17 11.27
CA ALA A 129 -16.74 6.90 12.57
C ALA A 129 -16.47 5.40 12.78
N GLU A 130 -17.42 4.51 12.42
CA GLU A 130 -17.23 3.08 12.53
C GLU A 130 -16.17 2.57 11.55
N THR A 131 -16.16 3.12 10.32
CA THR A 131 -15.11 2.85 9.34
C THR A 131 -13.73 3.21 9.91
N GLY A 132 -13.58 4.37 10.53
CA GLY A 132 -12.35 4.80 11.19
C GLY A 132 -11.88 3.86 12.30
N GLU A 133 -12.81 3.32 13.12
CA GLU A 133 -12.46 2.33 14.15
C GLU A 133 -11.95 1.01 13.52
N LYS A 134 -12.58 0.56 12.44
CA LYS A 134 -12.15 -0.65 11.71
C LYS A 134 -10.77 -0.48 11.08
N ILE A 135 -10.50 0.66 10.48
CA ILE A 135 -9.17 0.99 9.94
C ILE A 135 -8.12 0.89 11.06
N THR A 136 -8.36 1.60 12.17
CA THR A 136 -7.44 1.59 13.32
C THR A 136 -7.22 0.18 13.87
N ALA A 137 -8.28 -0.62 13.99
CA ALA A 137 -8.18 -1.99 14.49
C ALA A 137 -7.38 -2.90 13.56
N ALA A 138 -7.58 -2.80 12.23
CA ALA A 138 -6.84 -3.57 11.24
C ALA A 138 -5.34 -3.23 11.27
N VAL A 139 -5.00 -1.93 11.25
CA VAL A 139 -3.61 -1.48 11.31
C VAL A 139 -2.93 -1.90 12.61
N LYS A 140 -3.61 -1.82 13.77
CA LYS A 140 -3.07 -2.33 15.05
C LYS A 140 -2.75 -3.82 14.99
N LYS A 141 -3.60 -4.63 14.35
CA LYS A 141 -3.31 -6.07 14.16
C LYS A 141 -2.07 -6.29 13.29
N ILE A 142 -1.92 -5.55 12.18
CA ILE A 142 -0.73 -5.62 11.32
C ILE A 142 0.53 -5.27 12.12
N LEU A 143 0.51 -4.16 12.86
CA LEU A 143 1.63 -3.72 13.69
C LEU A 143 1.98 -4.72 14.80
N ALA A 144 0.98 -5.36 15.42
CA ALA A 144 1.18 -6.41 16.43
C ALA A 144 1.91 -7.63 15.88
N LYS A 145 1.81 -7.90 14.57
CA LYS A 145 2.57 -8.94 13.85
C LYS A 145 3.99 -8.49 13.48
N LYS A 146 4.39 -7.26 13.80
CA LYS A 146 5.66 -6.63 13.40
C LYS A 146 5.80 -6.53 11.88
N THR A 147 4.70 -6.47 11.17
CA THR A 147 4.62 -6.33 9.72
C THR A 147 4.46 -4.86 9.36
N PHE A 148 5.15 -4.43 8.32
CA PHE A 148 5.08 -3.05 7.83
C PHE A 148 3.75 -2.82 7.08
N PRO A 149 2.90 -1.87 7.49
CA PRO A 149 1.65 -1.57 6.82
C PRO A 149 1.88 -0.70 5.58
N ILE A 150 1.35 -1.13 4.44
CA ILE A 150 1.18 -0.39 3.20
C ILE A 150 -0.30 -0.19 3.01
N ILE A 151 -0.77 1.06 3.06
CA ILE A 151 -2.19 1.36 2.95
C ILE A 151 -2.50 1.90 1.56
N LEU A 152 -3.38 1.22 0.86
CA LEU A 152 -3.94 1.69 -0.39
C LEU A 152 -5.20 2.48 -0.06
N GLY A 153 -5.10 3.80 -0.12
CA GLY A 153 -6.14 4.69 0.36
C GLY A 153 -7.28 4.90 -0.60
N GLY A 154 -8.30 5.43 -0.03
CA GLY A 154 -9.34 6.27 -0.51
C GLY A 154 -8.94 7.74 -0.45
N ASP A 155 -9.84 8.59 0.07
CA ASP A 155 -9.54 10.00 0.31
C ASP A 155 -8.54 10.19 1.48
N HIS A 156 -7.92 11.35 1.61
CA HIS A 156 -6.86 11.60 2.58
C HIS A 156 -7.32 11.55 4.05
N SER A 157 -8.62 11.59 4.33
CA SER A 157 -9.15 11.50 5.71
C SER A 157 -8.81 10.18 6.39
N ILE A 158 -8.52 9.11 5.59
CA ILE A 158 -8.19 7.78 6.11
C ILE A 158 -6.86 7.77 6.88
N THR A 159 -5.97 8.70 6.62
CA THR A 159 -4.66 8.78 7.26
C THR A 159 -4.76 9.01 8.76
N PHE A 160 -5.78 9.74 9.24
CA PHE A 160 -6.00 9.92 10.68
C PHE A 160 -6.25 8.58 11.42
N PRO A 161 -7.24 7.75 11.06
CA PRO A 161 -7.44 6.47 11.73
C PRO A 161 -6.28 5.47 11.54
N VAL A 162 -5.50 5.59 10.46
CA VAL A 162 -4.29 4.80 10.27
C VAL A 162 -3.21 5.20 11.28
N ILE A 163 -2.85 6.48 11.35
CA ILE A 163 -1.81 6.97 12.28
C ILE A 163 -2.23 6.78 13.73
N ARG A 164 -3.51 6.84 14.07
CA ARG A 164 -4.05 6.55 15.41
C ARG A 164 -3.74 5.13 15.90
N ALA A 165 -3.37 4.23 15.01
CA ALA A 165 -3.00 2.87 15.37
C ALA A 165 -1.59 2.73 15.96
N PHE A 166 -0.73 3.73 15.74
CA PHE A 166 0.66 3.70 16.19
C PHE A 166 0.79 4.20 17.62
N ASP A 167 1.62 3.53 18.42
CA ASP A 167 1.94 3.85 19.81
C ASP A 167 3.41 4.29 20.00
N VAL A 168 4.18 4.40 18.91
CA VAL A 168 5.57 4.86 18.90
C VAL A 168 5.67 6.33 18.48
N PRO A 169 6.73 7.06 18.92
CA PRO A 169 6.94 8.43 18.46
C PRO A 169 7.08 8.53 16.96
N LEU A 170 6.31 9.41 16.30
CA LEU A 170 6.26 9.56 14.85
C LEU A 170 6.64 10.97 14.40
N THR A 171 7.42 11.05 13.33
CA THR A 171 7.41 12.19 12.41
C THR A 171 6.57 11.80 11.20
N VAL A 172 5.52 12.57 10.90
CA VAL A 172 4.68 12.40 9.73
C VAL A 172 5.25 13.25 8.60
N VAL A 173 5.60 12.60 7.50
CA VAL A 173 5.99 13.27 6.24
C VAL A 173 4.79 13.22 5.32
N HIS A 174 4.19 14.37 5.09
CA HIS A 174 3.00 14.59 4.29
C HIS A 174 3.42 15.19 2.95
N ILE A 175 3.25 14.45 1.87
CA ILE A 175 3.60 14.84 0.50
C ILE A 175 2.30 15.07 -0.25
N ASP A 176 2.01 16.33 -0.64
CA ASP A 176 0.67 16.75 -1.06
C ASP A 176 0.73 18.12 -1.76
N ALA A 177 -0.32 18.48 -2.50
CA ALA A 177 -0.56 19.86 -2.93
C ALA A 177 -1.21 20.70 -1.84
N HIS A 178 -1.96 20.09 -0.92
CA HIS A 178 -2.83 20.73 0.04
C HIS A 178 -2.28 20.65 1.47
N LEU A 179 -2.66 21.64 2.29
CA LEU A 179 -2.22 21.68 3.71
C LEU A 179 -3.00 20.73 4.61
N ASP A 180 -4.25 20.43 4.28
CA ASP A 180 -5.17 19.57 5.03
C ASP A 180 -5.31 19.95 6.52
N THR A 181 -5.17 21.24 6.78
CA THR A 181 -5.28 21.86 8.09
C THR A 181 -6.49 22.79 8.20
N TRP A 182 -7.46 22.66 7.30
CA TRP A 182 -8.73 23.38 7.39
C TRP A 182 -9.60 22.81 8.51
N ASN A 183 -10.46 23.64 9.16
CA ASN A 183 -11.28 23.15 10.28
C ASN A 183 -12.42 22.20 9.88
N GLY A 184 -12.65 22.04 8.57
CA GLY A 184 -13.70 21.17 8.04
C GLY A 184 -15.11 21.73 8.24
N ALA A 185 -16.09 21.08 7.62
CA ALA A 185 -17.48 21.42 7.85
C ALA A 185 -17.88 21.01 9.27
N LYS A 186 -18.11 21.99 10.14
CA LYS A 186 -18.59 21.77 11.52
C LYS A 186 -17.70 20.87 12.37
N GLY A 187 -16.39 20.82 12.07
CA GLY A 187 -15.43 20.01 12.81
C GLY A 187 -15.50 18.52 12.50
N ASN A 188 -16.15 18.09 11.41
CA ASN A 188 -16.10 16.72 10.93
C ASN A 188 -14.72 16.38 10.37
N LEU A 189 -14.35 15.11 10.41
CA LEU A 189 -13.18 14.61 9.72
C LEU A 189 -13.47 14.55 8.22
N ASP A 190 -12.64 15.21 7.44
CA ASP A 190 -12.63 15.18 5.98
C ASP A 190 -11.18 15.20 5.47
N HIS A 191 -10.99 15.07 4.13
CA HIS A 191 -9.67 14.99 3.54
C HIS A 191 -8.86 16.28 3.71
N ALA A 192 -9.51 17.45 3.84
CA ALA A 192 -8.83 18.73 4.04
C ALA A 192 -8.55 19.07 5.53
N SER A 193 -8.91 18.19 6.49
CA SER A 193 -8.85 18.49 7.93
C SER A 193 -8.14 17.42 8.78
N TRP A 194 -7.70 16.33 8.20
CA TRP A 194 -7.15 15.20 8.94
C TRP A 194 -5.86 15.55 9.70
N VAL A 195 -5.03 16.47 9.20
CA VAL A 195 -3.79 16.93 9.86
C VAL A 195 -4.07 17.53 11.23
N LEU A 196 -5.18 18.28 11.39
CA LEU A 196 -5.58 18.86 12.68
C LEU A 196 -5.86 17.80 13.74
N ARG A 197 -6.28 16.62 13.33
CA ARG A 197 -6.56 15.50 14.23
C ARG A 197 -5.31 14.70 14.52
N VAL A 198 -4.50 14.43 13.51
CA VAL A 198 -3.20 13.74 13.66
C VAL A 198 -2.27 14.52 14.58
N ALA A 199 -2.24 15.85 14.47
CA ALA A 199 -1.42 16.71 15.33
C ALA A 199 -1.77 16.61 16.84
N LYS A 200 -2.97 16.12 17.18
CA LYS A 200 -3.41 15.92 18.58
C LYS A 200 -3.07 14.53 19.13
N LEU A 201 -2.61 13.61 18.28
CA LEU A 201 -2.25 12.25 18.71
C LEU A 201 -0.95 12.26 19.52
N PRO A 202 -0.91 11.61 20.70
CA PRO A 202 0.28 11.60 21.55
C PRO A 202 1.53 11.03 20.86
N ALA A 203 1.34 10.11 19.92
CA ALA A 203 2.42 9.51 19.13
C ALA A 203 3.09 10.51 18.18
N VAL A 204 2.34 11.45 17.62
CA VAL A 204 2.84 12.39 16.60
C VAL A 204 3.66 13.50 17.24
N LYS A 205 4.92 13.58 16.88
CA LYS A 205 5.89 14.56 17.43
C LYS A 205 6.17 15.71 16.48
N LYS A 206 6.18 15.42 15.17
CA LYS A 206 6.42 16.39 14.11
C LYS A 206 5.59 16.07 12.89
N ILE A 207 5.21 17.10 12.17
CA ILE A 207 4.58 17.01 10.85
C ILE A 207 5.38 17.90 9.90
N VAL A 208 5.77 17.33 8.77
CA VAL A 208 6.47 18.02 7.67
C VAL A 208 5.62 17.89 6.43
N GLN A 209 5.29 18.99 5.80
CA GLN A 209 4.36 19.10 4.66
C GLN A 209 5.16 19.55 3.43
N LEU A 210 5.20 18.72 2.40
CA LEU A 210 6.08 18.87 1.24
C LEU A 210 5.26 18.90 -0.06
N GLY A 211 5.54 19.89 -0.93
CA GLY A 211 4.86 20.02 -2.22
C GLY A 211 3.65 20.97 -2.22
N MET A 212 3.35 21.58 -1.09
CA MET A 212 2.18 22.48 -0.93
C MET A 212 2.20 23.59 -1.98
N ARG A 213 1.05 23.82 -2.64
CA ARG A 213 0.97 24.83 -3.71
C ARG A 213 -0.46 25.24 -4.03
N GLY A 214 -0.60 26.08 -5.04
CA GLY A 214 -1.85 26.42 -5.68
C GLY A 214 -2.71 27.41 -4.90
N ILE A 215 -3.93 27.57 -5.37
CA ILE A 215 -4.91 28.53 -4.86
C ILE A 215 -6.08 27.87 -4.09
N ALA A 216 -6.10 26.55 -4.04
CA ALA A 216 -7.11 25.78 -3.30
C ALA A 216 -6.83 25.73 -1.80
N ASN A 217 -5.63 26.13 -1.36
CA ASN A 217 -5.32 26.23 0.07
C ASN A 217 -5.95 27.49 0.68
N ASP A 218 -6.77 27.29 1.70
CA ASP A 218 -7.45 28.37 2.41
C ASP A 218 -6.49 29.12 3.36
N PRO A 219 -6.58 30.47 3.51
CA PRO A 219 -5.81 31.23 4.50
C PRO A 219 -5.97 30.71 5.94
N GLU A 220 -7.14 30.18 6.31
CA GLU A 220 -7.35 29.53 7.59
C GLU A 220 -6.47 28.28 7.73
N ALA A 221 -6.41 27.45 6.70
CA ALA A 221 -5.54 26.25 6.69
C ALA A 221 -4.08 26.63 6.88
N ALA A 222 -3.61 27.69 6.21
CA ALA A 222 -2.24 28.19 6.37
C ALA A 222 -2.00 28.72 7.79
N GLY A 223 -2.96 29.40 8.38
CA GLY A 223 -2.93 29.86 9.77
C GLY A 223 -2.85 28.70 10.76
N ASN A 224 -3.63 27.66 10.56
CA ASN A 224 -3.65 26.45 11.38
C ASN A 224 -2.32 25.66 11.27
N ALA A 225 -1.78 25.47 10.06
CA ALA A 225 -0.48 24.82 9.86
C ALA A 225 0.62 25.55 10.65
N LYS A 226 0.65 26.88 10.58
CA LYS A 226 1.58 27.72 11.37
C LYS A 226 1.36 27.56 12.88
N ALA A 227 0.11 27.56 13.34
CA ALA A 227 -0.21 27.41 14.77
C ALA A 227 0.18 26.03 15.32
N LEU A 228 0.07 24.97 14.50
CA LEU A 228 0.53 23.62 14.81
C LEU A 228 2.06 23.50 14.80
N GLY A 229 2.77 24.47 14.22
CA GLY A 229 4.21 24.40 14.04
C GLY A 229 4.65 23.35 13.03
N THR A 230 3.81 23.03 12.03
CA THR A 230 4.20 22.14 10.93
C THR A 230 5.26 22.83 10.08
N LYS A 231 6.20 22.05 9.55
CA LYS A 231 7.19 22.57 8.62
C LYS A 231 6.68 22.40 7.20
N VAL A 232 6.39 23.51 6.55
CA VAL A 232 5.89 23.53 5.16
C VAL A 232 7.01 23.86 4.21
N VAL A 233 7.13 23.10 3.12
CA VAL A 233 8.01 23.34 1.97
C VAL A 233 7.17 23.27 0.71
N THR A 234 7.08 24.36 -0.04
CA THR A 234 6.25 24.43 -1.24
C THR A 234 6.91 23.76 -2.44
N SER A 235 6.10 23.36 -3.44
CA SER A 235 6.63 22.85 -4.72
C SER A 235 7.54 23.90 -5.38
N GLU A 236 7.19 25.18 -5.36
CA GLU A 236 8.03 26.26 -5.86
C GLU A 236 9.40 26.31 -5.17
N GLU A 237 9.44 26.10 -3.86
CA GLU A 237 10.71 26.04 -3.12
C GLU A 237 11.54 24.84 -3.55
N ILE A 238 10.91 23.67 -3.76
CA ILE A 238 11.59 22.46 -4.24
C ILE A 238 12.11 22.66 -5.64
N HIS A 239 11.31 23.18 -6.56
CA HIS A 239 11.75 23.48 -7.95
C HIS A 239 12.93 24.44 -8.01
N ARG A 240 12.93 25.47 -7.15
CA ARG A 240 13.99 26.48 -7.16
C ARG A 240 15.26 26.04 -6.44
N ARG A 241 15.18 25.27 -5.38
CA ARG A 241 16.29 24.91 -4.49
C ARG A 241 16.71 23.46 -4.57
N GLY A 242 15.95 22.62 -5.30
CA GLY A 242 16.13 21.19 -5.36
C GLY A 242 15.48 20.45 -4.19
N VAL A 243 15.42 19.13 -4.30
CA VAL A 243 14.82 18.21 -3.31
C VAL A 243 15.49 18.33 -1.93
N SER A 244 16.75 18.74 -1.89
CA SER A 244 17.47 19.00 -0.62
C SER A 244 16.70 19.94 0.33
N ALA A 245 15.97 20.93 -0.21
CA ALA A 245 15.15 21.84 0.60
C ALA A 245 14.05 21.09 1.38
N ALA A 246 13.43 20.10 0.75
CA ALA A 246 12.43 19.24 1.39
C ALA A 246 13.08 18.27 2.39
N ILE A 247 14.18 17.65 2.02
CA ILE A 247 14.90 16.71 2.88
C ILE A 247 15.46 17.39 4.14
N ASP A 248 16.01 18.58 4.02
CA ASP A 248 16.53 19.33 5.17
C ASP A 248 15.44 19.78 6.14
N ALA A 249 14.20 19.92 5.66
CA ALA A 249 13.05 20.21 6.48
C ALA A 249 12.61 19.02 7.35
N ILE A 250 12.95 17.78 6.97
CA ILE A 250 12.62 16.57 7.74
C ILE A 250 13.66 16.44 8.87
N PRO A 251 13.24 16.51 10.14
CA PRO A 251 14.17 16.30 11.26
C PRO A 251 14.62 14.84 11.31
N ARG A 252 15.82 14.59 11.86
CA ARG A 252 16.20 13.22 12.22
C ARG A 252 15.23 12.70 13.28
N SER A 253 14.68 11.53 13.04
CA SER A 253 13.57 10.97 13.83
C SER A 253 13.79 9.49 14.07
N GLU A 254 13.22 8.98 15.16
CA GLU A 254 13.25 7.55 15.42
C GLU A 254 12.40 6.79 14.40
N ASN A 255 11.17 7.27 14.18
CA ASN A 255 10.23 6.64 13.25
C ASN A 255 9.59 7.69 12.34
N ILE A 256 9.48 7.33 11.07
CA ILE A 256 8.85 8.14 10.02
C ILE A 256 7.65 7.38 9.46
N TYR A 257 6.52 8.06 9.39
CA TYR A 257 5.36 7.65 8.61
C TYR A 257 5.25 8.56 7.40
N VAL A 258 5.09 7.98 6.21
CA VAL A 258 4.89 8.73 4.96
C VAL A 258 3.42 8.64 4.55
N THR A 259 2.78 9.77 4.30
CA THR A 259 1.50 9.85 3.63
C THR A 259 1.69 10.55 2.30
N PHE A 260 1.34 9.83 1.23
CA PHE A 260 1.60 10.25 -0.14
C PHE A 260 0.28 10.48 -0.86
N ASP A 261 -0.08 11.74 -0.98
CA ASP A 261 -1.16 12.16 -1.86
C ASP A 261 -0.65 12.23 -3.31
N VAL A 262 -1.37 11.57 -4.20
CA VAL A 262 -0.98 11.53 -5.63
C VAL A 262 -1.10 12.88 -6.30
N ASP A 263 -1.87 13.82 -5.74
CA ASP A 263 -1.99 15.17 -6.27
C ASP A 263 -0.78 16.07 -5.97
N SER A 264 0.17 15.60 -5.13
CA SER A 264 1.49 16.24 -4.99
C SER A 264 2.26 16.25 -6.32
N MET A 265 2.02 15.26 -7.17
CA MET A 265 2.58 15.18 -8.52
C MET A 265 1.95 16.22 -9.46
N ASP A 266 2.68 16.60 -10.50
CA ASP A 266 2.10 17.45 -11.54
C ASP A 266 0.93 16.72 -12.25
N PRO A 267 -0.20 17.40 -12.54
CA PRO A 267 -1.33 16.79 -13.20
C PRO A 267 -1.05 16.18 -14.58
N ALA A 268 0.01 16.63 -15.25
CA ALA A 268 0.48 16.00 -16.48
C ALA A 268 1.01 14.57 -16.25
N LEU A 269 1.54 14.31 -15.05
CA LEU A 269 2.03 13.01 -14.61
C LEU A 269 0.93 12.19 -13.95
N ALA A 270 0.15 12.81 -13.07
CA ALA A 270 -0.89 12.15 -12.26
C ALA A 270 -2.24 12.86 -12.36
N PRO A 271 -2.99 12.68 -13.46
CA PRO A 271 -4.33 13.28 -13.61
C PRO A 271 -5.41 12.61 -12.79
N GLY A 272 -5.16 11.43 -12.23
CA GLY A 272 -6.13 10.56 -11.54
C GLY A 272 -6.33 10.91 -10.09
N THR A 273 -6.73 12.14 -9.79
CA THR A 273 -7.07 12.60 -8.44
C THR A 273 -8.29 13.52 -8.46
N GLY A 274 -8.96 13.68 -7.32
CA GLY A 274 -10.17 14.51 -7.19
C GLY A 274 -9.87 16.00 -7.24
N THR A 275 -8.75 16.44 -6.73
CA THR A 275 -8.42 17.85 -6.43
C THR A 275 -6.99 18.21 -6.85
N TYR A 276 -6.68 18.10 -8.12
CA TYR A 276 -5.33 18.41 -8.60
C TYR A 276 -5.05 19.92 -8.69
N GLU A 277 -3.80 20.29 -8.45
CA GLU A 277 -3.25 21.64 -8.62
C GLU A 277 -2.10 21.64 -9.63
N PRO A 278 -2.03 22.58 -10.59
CA PRO A 278 -0.89 22.74 -11.51
C PRO A 278 0.42 23.06 -10.77
N GLY A 279 1.55 22.77 -11.43
CA GLY A 279 2.88 23.07 -10.89
C GLY A 279 3.32 22.09 -9.81
N GLY A 280 2.89 20.84 -9.92
CA GLY A 280 3.25 19.75 -9.01
C GLY A 280 4.68 19.26 -9.24
N LEU A 281 5.09 18.34 -8.38
CA LEU A 281 6.42 17.75 -8.44
C LEU A 281 6.53 16.81 -9.65
N SER A 282 7.67 16.85 -10.32
CA SER A 282 8.03 15.90 -11.37
C SER A 282 8.32 14.52 -10.77
N PHE A 283 8.29 13.49 -11.63
CA PHE A 283 8.69 12.14 -11.23
C PHE A 283 10.09 12.13 -10.59
N ALA A 284 11.05 12.81 -11.20
CA ALA A 284 12.44 12.83 -10.73
C ALA A 284 12.56 13.46 -9.32
N GLU A 285 11.81 14.52 -9.04
CA GLU A 285 11.85 15.18 -7.74
C GLU A 285 11.22 14.30 -6.64
N ILE A 286 10.08 13.65 -6.94
CA ILE A 286 9.46 12.75 -5.94
C ILE A 286 10.27 11.47 -5.77
N ASP A 287 10.80 10.90 -6.84
CA ASP A 287 11.67 9.71 -6.77
C ASP A 287 12.90 9.97 -5.88
N GLU A 288 13.57 11.11 -6.09
CA GLU A 288 14.68 11.51 -5.22
C GLU A 288 14.23 11.73 -3.78
N LEU A 289 13.08 12.37 -3.57
CA LEU A 289 12.50 12.59 -2.25
C LEU A 289 12.22 11.25 -1.55
N MET A 290 11.54 10.31 -2.23
CA MET A 290 11.24 8.98 -1.69
C MET A 290 12.51 8.21 -1.30
N LYS A 291 13.55 8.27 -2.11
CA LYS A 291 14.84 7.61 -1.82
C LYS A 291 15.59 8.24 -0.65
N GLN A 292 15.40 9.52 -0.38
CA GLN A 292 16.12 10.22 0.68
C GLN A 292 15.38 10.26 2.03
N ILE A 293 14.05 10.17 2.08
CA ILE A 293 13.27 10.18 3.33
C ILE A 293 13.80 9.15 4.36
N PRO A 294 14.10 7.89 4.00
CA PRO A 294 14.60 6.90 4.96
C PRO A 294 15.95 7.24 5.60
N THR A 295 16.71 8.17 5.02
CA THR A 295 17.98 8.66 5.64
C THR A 295 17.75 9.49 6.90
N LYS A 296 16.51 9.93 7.13
CA LYS A 296 16.12 10.77 8.28
C LYS A 296 15.60 9.97 9.46
N GLY A 297 15.23 8.70 9.27
CA GLY A 297 14.75 7.82 10.32
C GLY A 297 14.17 6.51 9.78
N LYS A 298 13.76 5.63 10.69
CA LYS A 298 13.16 4.34 10.33
C LYS A 298 11.77 4.55 9.74
N LEU A 299 11.55 4.09 8.53
CA LEU A 299 10.21 4.02 7.94
C LEU A 299 9.38 2.96 8.67
N VAL A 300 8.17 3.31 9.15
CA VAL A 300 7.31 2.41 9.93
C VAL A 300 5.93 2.19 9.34
N GLY A 301 5.58 2.91 8.29
CA GLY A 301 4.33 2.76 7.56
C GLY A 301 4.20 3.80 6.45
N LEU A 302 3.34 3.51 5.50
CA LEU A 302 2.98 4.48 4.46
C LEU A 302 1.53 4.29 4.02
N ASP A 303 0.93 5.36 3.53
CA ASP A 303 -0.27 5.30 2.70
C ASP A 303 -0.09 6.02 1.37
N ILE A 304 -0.86 5.58 0.37
CA ILE A 304 -1.05 6.24 -0.92
C ILE A 304 -2.53 6.59 -0.99
N VAL A 305 -2.85 7.86 -1.17
CA VAL A 305 -4.22 8.38 -1.09
C VAL A 305 -4.61 9.21 -2.31
N GLU A 306 -5.90 9.51 -2.44
CA GLU A 306 -6.52 10.37 -3.45
C GLU A 306 -6.43 9.82 -4.89
N VAL A 307 -6.14 8.51 -5.07
CA VAL A 307 -6.21 7.90 -6.40
C VAL A 307 -7.65 7.77 -6.85
N ASN A 308 -8.01 8.51 -7.90
CA ASN A 308 -9.34 8.51 -8.50
C ASN A 308 -9.32 7.97 -9.93
N PRO A 309 -9.63 6.67 -10.16
CA PRO A 309 -9.53 6.04 -11.47
C PRO A 309 -10.50 6.60 -12.52
N TYR A 310 -11.59 7.24 -12.10
CA TYR A 310 -12.52 7.88 -13.04
C TYR A 310 -11.90 9.09 -13.74
N ARG A 311 -10.86 9.67 -13.17
CA ARG A 311 -10.13 10.81 -13.73
C ARG A 311 -8.94 10.37 -14.58
N ASP A 312 -8.50 9.12 -14.46
CA ASP A 312 -7.36 8.57 -15.21
C ASP A 312 -7.63 7.14 -15.70
N PRO A 313 -8.41 6.97 -16.76
CA PRO A 313 -8.64 5.64 -17.34
C PRO A 313 -7.39 4.95 -17.87
N SER A 314 -6.26 5.67 -17.97
CA SER A 314 -4.99 5.08 -18.40
C SER A 314 -4.26 4.33 -17.29
N GLY A 315 -4.62 4.56 -16.02
CA GLY A 315 -3.95 3.99 -14.84
C GLY A 315 -2.55 4.58 -14.56
N ARG A 316 -2.15 5.60 -15.32
CA ARG A 316 -0.81 6.20 -15.21
C ARG A 316 -0.53 6.74 -13.81
N THR A 317 -1.51 7.37 -13.17
CA THR A 317 -1.41 7.87 -11.79
C THR A 317 -1.07 6.75 -10.83
N ALA A 318 -1.84 5.65 -10.88
CA ALA A 318 -1.62 4.48 -10.03
C ALA A 318 -0.26 3.84 -10.30
N GLN A 319 0.12 3.63 -11.56
CA GLN A 319 1.42 3.05 -11.93
C GLN A 319 2.59 3.91 -11.41
N THR A 320 2.49 5.24 -11.55
CA THR A 320 3.51 6.16 -11.05
C THR A 320 3.62 6.09 -9.53
N ALA A 321 2.49 6.10 -8.82
CA ALA A 321 2.47 6.01 -7.35
C ALA A 321 3.05 4.69 -6.84
N ILE A 322 2.73 3.57 -7.50
CA ILE A 322 3.28 2.25 -7.18
C ILE A 322 4.81 2.23 -7.35
N ARG A 323 5.30 2.78 -8.47
CA ARG A 323 6.74 2.86 -8.72
C ARG A 323 7.45 3.66 -7.62
N LEU A 324 6.95 4.83 -7.28
CA LEU A 324 7.51 5.69 -6.22
C LEU A 324 7.47 5.04 -4.84
N MET A 325 6.41 4.28 -4.54
CA MET A 325 6.33 3.48 -3.32
C MET A 325 7.43 2.41 -3.28
N VAL A 326 7.66 1.68 -4.39
CA VAL A 326 8.73 0.68 -4.46
C VAL A 326 10.09 1.34 -4.26
N ASP A 327 10.32 2.52 -4.82
CA ASP A 327 11.57 3.28 -4.65
C ASP A 327 11.79 3.70 -3.18
N LEU A 328 10.73 4.12 -2.46
CA LEU A 328 10.77 4.42 -1.03
C LEU A 328 11.10 3.17 -0.20
N LEU A 329 10.44 2.05 -0.46
CA LEU A 329 10.68 0.79 0.25
C LEU A 329 12.08 0.24 -0.04
N ALA A 330 12.55 0.33 -1.28
CA ALA A 330 13.89 -0.09 -1.68
C ALA A 330 15.01 0.73 -1.02
N ALA A 331 14.72 1.97 -0.65
CA ALA A 331 15.66 2.81 0.10
C ALA A 331 15.61 2.55 1.61
N ALA A 332 14.49 1.99 2.12
CA ALA A 332 14.26 1.77 3.56
C ALA A 332 14.67 0.37 4.03
N PHE A 333 14.64 -0.64 3.14
CA PHE A 333 14.76 -2.08 3.47
C PHE A 333 15.77 -2.82 2.60
#